data_3cc4ccea2e3f6f7d87ca37d7ed8a3e22
#
_entry.id   3cc4ccea2e3f6f7d87ca37d7ed8a3e22
#
_cell.length_a   1.000
_cell.length_b   1.000
_cell.length_c   1.000
_cell.angle_alpha   90.00
_cell.angle_beta   90.00
_cell.angle_gamma   90.00
#
_symmetry.space_group_name_H-M   'P 1'
#
loop_
_entity.id
_entity.type
_entity.pdbx_description
1 polymer ?
#
loop_
_entity_poly.entity_id
_entity_poly.type
_entity_poly.pdbx_seq_one_letter_code
_entity_poly.pdbx_strand_id
1 'polypeptide(L)'
;MLNIAHRGFKGAYPENTMLAYEKAIETGADGIEFDVHLTKDGELVIIHDETLERTTDGGGLVKDKTLRELKKLNASKGNLSCEVQTIPTLREYFDFAKNKDIITNIELKTSIITYEGIEKKVYDLIKEYDMKDKIIISSFNHNSLIRMKEIDREIKCGVLESSRLYKPWEYVKNLGMEYFHPLNFTINKEIAEKFLENNIGLNIWFAISDYDFSECLELNPTGLITDFPDRIKEIIEKKI
;
A
#
# COMPACT_ATOMS: atom_id res chain seq x y z
N MET A 1 -8.39 11.95 -9.75
CA MET A 1 -8.37 11.14 -8.50
C MET A 1 -7.95 9.72 -8.87
N LEU A 2 -6.98 9.16 -8.15
CA LEU A 2 -6.46 7.81 -8.38
C LEU A 2 -7.33 6.76 -7.68
N ASN A 3 -7.59 5.65 -8.37
CA ASN A 3 -8.22 4.45 -7.85
C ASN A 3 -7.10 3.44 -7.51
N ILE A 4 -6.73 3.32 -6.22
CA ILE A 4 -5.63 2.49 -5.75
C ILE A 4 -6.19 1.24 -5.09
N ALA A 5 -5.89 0.07 -5.63
CA ALA A 5 -6.37 -1.22 -5.12
C ALA A 5 -5.58 -1.63 -3.87
N HIS A 6 -6.23 -1.66 -2.71
CA HIS A 6 -5.69 -2.02 -1.40
C HIS A 6 -5.35 -3.51 -1.33
N ARG A 7 -4.07 -3.84 -1.28
CA ARG A 7 -3.54 -5.21 -1.35
C ARG A 7 -3.99 -5.95 -2.61
N GLY A 8 -4.16 -5.20 -3.72
CA GLY A 8 -4.84 -5.67 -4.93
C GLY A 8 -6.37 -5.62 -4.80
N PHE A 9 -7.09 -6.40 -5.61
CA PHE A 9 -8.56 -6.48 -5.53
C PHE A 9 -8.98 -7.40 -4.36
N LYS A 10 -8.65 -6.99 -3.14
CA LYS A 10 -8.87 -7.75 -1.90
C LYS A 10 -10.35 -8.05 -1.63
N GLY A 11 -11.27 -7.19 -2.10
CA GLY A 11 -12.71 -7.42 -1.92
C GLY A 11 -13.25 -8.67 -2.60
N ALA A 12 -12.53 -9.21 -3.60
CA ALA A 12 -12.94 -10.38 -4.36
C ALA A 12 -11.88 -11.49 -4.43
N TYR A 13 -10.61 -11.18 -4.22
CA TYR A 13 -9.47 -12.11 -4.37
C TYR A 13 -8.60 -12.13 -3.12
N PRO A 14 -7.76 -13.18 -2.92
CA PRO A 14 -6.83 -13.24 -1.79
C PRO A 14 -5.90 -12.05 -1.77
N GLU A 15 -5.90 -11.29 -0.66
CA GLU A 15 -5.08 -10.08 -0.49
C GLU A 15 -3.59 -10.37 -0.68
N ASN A 16 -2.85 -9.38 -1.19
CA ASN A 16 -1.40 -9.43 -1.34
C ASN A 16 -0.91 -10.64 -2.17
N THR A 17 -1.67 -11.02 -3.21
CA THR A 17 -1.29 -12.08 -4.17
C THR A 17 -1.17 -11.53 -5.59
N MET A 18 -0.41 -12.21 -6.44
CA MET A 18 -0.28 -11.82 -7.84
C MET A 18 -1.63 -11.83 -8.56
N LEU A 19 -2.50 -12.79 -8.24
CA LEU A 19 -3.87 -12.84 -8.77
C LEU A 19 -4.66 -11.58 -8.42
N ALA A 20 -4.61 -11.13 -7.16
CA ALA A 20 -5.32 -9.92 -6.73
C ALA A 20 -4.81 -8.67 -7.48
N TYR A 21 -3.52 -8.60 -7.79
CA TYR A 21 -2.94 -7.49 -8.56
C TYR A 21 -3.35 -7.52 -10.02
N GLU A 22 -3.32 -8.67 -10.67
CA GLU A 22 -3.81 -8.85 -12.05
C GLU A 22 -5.26 -8.43 -12.16
N LYS A 23 -6.12 -8.90 -11.24
CA LYS A 23 -7.53 -8.58 -11.21
C LYS A 23 -7.81 -7.11 -10.91
N ALA A 24 -7.02 -6.46 -10.06
CA ALA A 24 -7.12 -5.01 -9.84
C ALA A 24 -6.89 -4.22 -11.14
N ILE A 25 -5.87 -4.59 -11.92
CA ILE A 25 -5.60 -3.92 -13.21
C ILE A 25 -6.72 -4.21 -14.22
N GLU A 26 -7.24 -5.43 -14.27
CA GLU A 26 -8.37 -5.76 -15.16
C GLU A 26 -9.62 -4.92 -14.85
N THR A 27 -9.85 -4.53 -13.60
CA THR A 27 -10.95 -3.61 -13.22
C THR A 27 -10.66 -2.15 -13.57
N GLY A 28 -9.44 -1.83 -14.00
CA GLY A 28 -9.01 -0.48 -14.33
C GLY A 28 -8.60 0.35 -13.12
N ALA A 29 -8.00 -0.28 -12.11
CA ALA A 29 -7.31 0.44 -11.05
C ALA A 29 -6.11 1.22 -11.62
N ASP A 30 -5.91 2.46 -11.13
CA ASP A 30 -4.79 3.32 -11.50
C ASP A 30 -3.51 2.96 -10.75
N GLY A 31 -3.64 2.20 -9.67
CA GLY A 31 -2.52 1.80 -8.84
C GLY A 31 -2.83 0.60 -7.95
N ILE A 32 -1.77 0.07 -7.36
CA ILE A 32 -1.82 -1.03 -6.41
C ILE A 32 -1.08 -0.60 -5.14
N GLU A 33 -1.68 -0.87 -4.00
CA GLU A 33 -1.05 -0.75 -2.69
C GLU A 33 -0.82 -2.12 -2.11
N PHE A 34 0.28 -2.32 -1.37
CA PHE A 34 0.61 -3.54 -0.66
C PHE A 34 1.68 -3.35 0.43
N ASP A 35 1.86 -4.40 1.25
CA ASP A 35 2.62 -4.42 2.48
C ASP A 35 3.91 -5.22 2.35
N VAL A 36 5.07 -4.67 2.76
CA VAL A 36 6.37 -5.32 2.62
C VAL A 36 7.02 -5.61 3.97
N HIS A 37 7.51 -6.85 4.11
CA HIS A 37 8.31 -7.35 5.22
C HIS A 37 9.64 -7.92 4.74
N LEU A 38 10.59 -8.15 5.68
CA LEU A 38 11.79 -8.95 5.45
C LEU A 38 11.65 -10.35 6.03
N THR A 39 12.09 -11.34 5.26
CA THR A 39 12.26 -12.72 5.71
C THR A 39 13.51 -12.89 6.56
N LYS A 40 13.68 -14.07 7.19
CA LYS A 40 14.88 -14.45 7.95
C LYS A 40 16.17 -14.37 7.13
N ASP A 41 16.11 -14.70 5.85
CA ASP A 41 17.24 -14.66 4.90
C ASP A 41 17.32 -13.33 4.14
N GLY A 42 16.51 -12.34 4.54
CA GLY A 42 16.62 -10.94 4.08
C GLY A 42 15.98 -10.67 2.73
N GLU A 43 15.03 -11.49 2.29
CA GLU A 43 14.25 -11.27 1.08
C GLU A 43 13.03 -10.38 1.36
N LEU A 44 12.66 -9.54 0.40
CA LEU A 44 11.47 -8.68 0.48
C LEU A 44 10.24 -9.46 0.03
N VAL A 45 9.29 -9.68 0.94
CA VAL A 45 8.03 -10.41 0.69
C VAL A 45 6.83 -9.53 0.95
N ILE A 46 5.72 -9.84 0.26
CA ILE A 46 4.50 -9.06 0.32
C ILE A 46 3.43 -9.82 1.10
N ILE A 47 3.12 -9.33 2.29
CA ILE A 47 2.08 -9.85 3.19
C ILE A 47 1.75 -8.75 4.21
N HIS A 48 0.50 -8.68 4.72
CA HIS A 48 0.12 -7.59 5.61
C HIS A 48 0.58 -7.78 7.05
N ASP A 49 0.24 -8.94 7.65
CA ASP A 49 0.49 -9.17 9.08
C ASP A 49 1.95 -9.60 9.31
N GLU A 50 2.45 -9.33 10.50
CA GLU A 50 3.73 -9.87 10.96
C GLU A 50 3.70 -11.39 11.11
N THR A 51 2.50 -11.99 11.19
CA THR A 51 2.25 -13.41 11.34
C THR A 51 1.55 -14.02 10.13
N LEU A 52 1.65 -15.34 9.96
CA LEU A 52 1.20 -16.06 8.77
C LEU A 52 -0.25 -16.56 8.86
N GLU A 53 -0.81 -16.65 10.07
CA GLU A 53 -2.02 -17.43 10.39
C GLU A 53 -3.30 -16.93 9.69
N ARG A 54 -3.42 -15.63 9.45
CA ARG A 54 -4.67 -15.05 8.92
C ARG A 54 -4.85 -15.35 7.43
N THR A 55 -3.81 -15.19 6.64
CA THR A 55 -3.89 -15.25 5.17
C THR A 55 -3.28 -16.50 4.56
N THR A 56 -2.57 -17.33 5.37
CA THR A 56 -1.92 -18.55 4.87
C THR A 56 -2.31 -19.78 5.67
N ASP A 57 -1.94 -20.96 5.18
CA ASP A 57 -2.03 -22.24 5.91
C ASP A 57 -0.83 -22.51 6.84
N GLY A 58 0.11 -21.54 6.93
CA GLY A 58 1.25 -21.59 7.84
C GLY A 58 1.02 -20.83 9.15
N GLY A 59 2.09 -20.78 9.98
CA GLY A 59 2.06 -20.08 11.26
C GLY A 59 3.42 -19.55 11.71
N GLY A 60 3.38 -18.62 12.66
CA GLY A 60 4.53 -17.93 13.22
C GLY A 60 4.88 -16.63 12.48
N LEU A 61 5.98 -16.00 12.88
CA LEU A 61 6.38 -14.70 12.35
C LEU A 61 7.05 -14.82 10.98
N VAL A 62 6.73 -13.91 10.07
CA VAL A 62 7.34 -13.78 8.74
C VAL A 62 8.86 -13.65 8.85
N LYS A 63 9.36 -12.81 9.77
CA LYS A 63 10.79 -12.58 9.99
C LYS A 63 11.60 -13.81 10.42
N ASP A 64 10.93 -14.85 10.93
CA ASP A 64 11.57 -16.09 11.42
C ASP A 64 11.59 -17.18 10.33
N LYS A 65 11.01 -16.94 9.16
CA LYS A 65 10.95 -17.86 8.03
C LYS A 65 11.85 -17.40 6.89
N THR A 66 12.47 -18.35 6.22
CA THR A 66 13.17 -18.12 4.96
C THR A 66 12.17 -17.96 3.79
N LEU A 67 12.57 -17.32 2.71
CA LEU A 67 11.76 -17.24 1.50
C LEU A 67 11.32 -18.63 1.02
N ARG A 68 12.22 -19.62 1.06
CA ARG A 68 11.92 -21.00 0.66
C ARG A 68 10.81 -21.64 1.50
N GLU A 69 10.72 -21.31 2.77
CA GLU A 69 9.64 -21.79 3.66
C GLU A 69 8.34 -21.09 3.34
N LEU A 70 8.36 -19.75 3.16
CA LEU A 70 7.18 -18.95 2.83
C LEU A 70 6.56 -19.33 1.48
N LYS A 71 7.38 -19.62 0.46
CA LYS A 71 6.91 -20.02 -0.88
C LYS A 71 6.19 -21.38 -0.92
N LYS A 72 6.22 -22.16 0.14
CA LYS A 72 5.46 -23.43 0.26
C LYS A 72 4.06 -23.23 0.80
N LEU A 73 3.75 -22.06 1.35
CA LEU A 73 2.49 -21.77 1.99
C LEU A 73 1.43 -21.38 0.95
N ASN A 74 0.20 -21.80 1.22
CA ASN A 74 -0.97 -21.37 0.48
C ASN A 74 -1.46 -20.02 1.04
N ALA A 75 -1.31 -18.95 0.26
CA ALA A 75 -1.76 -17.60 0.58
C ALA A 75 -3.20 -17.30 0.13
N SER A 76 -3.98 -18.35 -0.25
CA SER A 76 -5.41 -18.23 -0.61
C SER A 76 -6.33 -18.63 0.52
N LYS A 77 -5.87 -18.63 1.79
CA LYS A 77 -6.66 -19.10 2.93
C LYS A 77 -8.03 -18.40 2.99
N GLY A 78 -9.07 -19.21 3.03
CA GLY A 78 -10.46 -18.71 3.08
C GLY A 78 -11.08 -18.41 1.71
N ASN A 79 -10.32 -18.41 0.62
CA ASN A 79 -10.85 -18.26 -0.73
C ASN A 79 -10.67 -19.56 -1.52
N LEU A 80 -11.75 -20.35 -1.61
CA LEU A 80 -11.77 -21.64 -2.32
C LEU A 80 -12.11 -21.51 -3.80
N SER A 81 -12.37 -20.30 -4.30
CA SER A 81 -12.83 -20.07 -5.66
C SER A 81 -11.68 -19.80 -6.65
N CYS A 82 -10.45 -19.76 -6.19
CA CYS A 82 -9.28 -19.53 -7.03
C CYS A 82 -8.22 -20.61 -6.85
N GLU A 83 -7.28 -20.67 -7.79
CA GLU A 83 -6.08 -21.49 -7.66
C GLU A 83 -5.24 -21.06 -6.46
N VAL A 84 -4.46 -22.01 -5.91
CA VAL A 84 -3.56 -21.75 -4.79
C VAL A 84 -2.59 -20.63 -5.15
N GLN A 85 -2.56 -19.59 -4.32
CA GLN A 85 -1.62 -18.50 -4.43
C GLN A 85 -0.46 -18.68 -3.44
N THR A 86 0.68 -18.12 -3.76
CA THR A 86 1.83 -18.06 -2.84
C THR A 86 2.10 -16.62 -2.42
N ILE A 87 2.83 -16.43 -1.31
CA ILE A 87 3.28 -15.10 -0.88
C ILE A 87 4.24 -14.56 -1.95
N PRO A 88 3.94 -13.39 -2.59
CA PRO A 88 4.83 -12.79 -3.58
C PRO A 88 6.08 -12.19 -2.94
N THR A 89 7.15 -12.13 -3.71
CA THR A 89 8.29 -11.22 -3.43
C THR A 89 8.06 -9.87 -4.08
N LEU A 90 8.71 -8.82 -3.57
CA LEU A 90 8.70 -7.51 -4.21
C LEU A 90 9.29 -7.57 -5.64
N ARG A 91 10.25 -8.46 -5.88
CA ARG A 91 10.83 -8.68 -7.21
C ARG A 91 9.81 -9.26 -8.19
N GLU A 92 9.05 -10.27 -7.79
CA GLU A 92 7.97 -10.85 -8.63
C GLU A 92 6.92 -9.78 -8.99
N TYR A 93 6.56 -8.93 -8.03
CA TYR A 93 5.66 -7.82 -8.30
C TYR A 93 6.28 -6.81 -9.29
N PHE A 94 7.54 -6.44 -9.14
CA PHE A 94 8.18 -5.50 -10.06
C PHE A 94 8.35 -6.08 -11.47
N ASP A 95 8.61 -7.39 -11.61
CA ASP A 95 8.58 -8.06 -12.91
C ASP A 95 7.21 -7.94 -13.60
N PHE A 96 6.13 -8.02 -12.84
CA PHE A 96 4.77 -7.81 -13.33
C PHE A 96 4.48 -6.33 -13.68
N ALA A 97 4.91 -5.39 -12.86
CA ALA A 97 4.52 -3.98 -12.92
C ALA A 97 5.38 -3.11 -13.86
N LYS A 98 6.65 -3.47 -14.10
CA LYS A 98 7.65 -2.62 -14.79
C LYS A 98 7.22 -2.03 -16.14
N ASN A 99 6.39 -2.77 -16.89
CA ASN A 99 5.92 -2.34 -18.22
C ASN A 99 4.47 -1.80 -18.20
N LYS A 100 3.88 -1.60 -17.01
CA LYS A 100 2.53 -1.10 -16.86
C LYS A 100 2.54 0.37 -16.44
N ASP A 101 1.53 1.10 -16.89
CA ASP A 101 1.35 2.49 -16.44
C ASP A 101 0.43 2.54 -15.22
N ILE A 102 0.99 2.14 -14.06
CA ILE A 102 0.30 2.08 -12.78
C ILE A 102 1.17 2.66 -11.67
N ILE A 103 0.53 3.28 -10.71
CA ILE A 103 1.18 3.72 -9.47
C ILE A 103 1.30 2.53 -8.51
N THR A 104 2.41 2.43 -7.82
CA THR A 104 2.61 1.43 -6.77
C THR A 104 2.82 2.12 -5.43
N ASN A 105 1.96 1.87 -4.47
CA ASN A 105 2.13 2.29 -3.09
C ASN A 105 2.67 1.14 -2.25
N ILE A 106 3.88 1.28 -1.73
CA ILE A 106 4.57 0.28 -0.91
C ILE A 106 4.49 0.69 0.55
N GLU A 107 3.72 -0.03 1.36
CA GLU A 107 3.76 0.15 2.81
C GLU A 107 4.93 -0.62 3.41
N LEU A 108 5.81 0.08 4.15
CA LEU A 108 6.85 -0.55 4.96
C LEU A 108 6.30 -0.93 6.33
N LYS A 109 6.20 -2.23 6.60
CA LYS A 109 5.65 -2.80 7.85
C LYS A 109 6.70 -2.82 8.96
N THR A 110 7.08 -1.62 9.42
CA THR A 110 8.15 -1.41 10.40
C THR A 110 7.67 -0.88 11.75
N SER A 111 6.35 -0.84 11.98
CA SER A 111 5.77 -0.29 13.22
C SER A 111 5.89 -1.24 14.41
N ILE A 112 5.77 -2.55 14.19
CA ILE A 112 5.82 -3.59 15.23
C ILE A 112 7.18 -4.26 15.23
N ILE A 113 7.68 -4.64 14.05
CA ILE A 113 8.99 -5.26 13.89
C ILE A 113 9.92 -4.29 13.17
N THR A 114 11.00 -3.89 13.81
CA THR A 114 12.03 -3.11 13.15
C THR A 114 12.88 -4.02 12.27
N TYR A 115 12.77 -3.85 10.95
CA TYR A 115 13.61 -4.54 9.96
C TYR A 115 14.78 -3.65 9.61
N GLU A 116 15.97 -3.95 10.15
CA GLU A 116 17.17 -3.16 9.88
C GLU A 116 17.51 -3.19 8.38
N GLY A 117 17.58 -2.00 7.77
CA GLY A 117 17.97 -1.82 6.37
C GLY A 117 16.88 -2.16 5.33
N ILE A 118 15.63 -2.37 5.73
CA ILE A 118 14.53 -2.63 4.77
C ILE A 118 14.36 -1.49 3.79
N GLU A 119 14.50 -0.24 4.24
CA GLU A 119 14.37 0.95 3.41
C GLU A 119 15.40 0.93 2.27
N LYS A 120 16.66 0.63 2.60
CA LYS A 120 17.74 0.53 1.60
C LYS A 120 17.49 -0.59 0.60
N LYS A 121 17.05 -1.76 1.06
CA LYS A 121 16.75 -2.90 0.19
C LYS A 121 15.59 -2.62 -0.77
N VAL A 122 14.53 -2.01 -0.28
CA VAL A 122 13.39 -1.60 -1.12
C VAL A 122 13.84 -0.56 -2.14
N TYR A 123 14.59 0.45 -1.72
CA TYR A 123 15.09 1.48 -2.62
C TYR A 123 16.05 0.92 -3.70
N ASP A 124 16.95 0.00 -3.33
CA ASP A 124 17.86 -0.63 -4.30
C ASP A 124 17.08 -1.39 -5.38
N LEU A 125 16.02 -2.08 -5.00
CA LEU A 125 15.17 -2.78 -5.96
C LEU A 125 14.38 -1.80 -6.84
N ILE A 126 13.86 -0.69 -6.29
CA ILE A 126 13.22 0.38 -7.06
C ILE A 126 14.18 0.92 -8.14
N LYS A 127 15.44 1.15 -7.77
CA LYS A 127 16.50 1.60 -8.70
C LYS A 127 16.82 0.56 -9.76
N GLU A 128 16.94 -0.71 -9.37
CA GLU A 128 17.25 -1.82 -10.30
C GLU A 128 16.19 -1.89 -11.43
N TYR A 129 14.92 -1.63 -11.09
CA TYR A 129 13.80 -1.69 -12.03
C TYR A 129 13.45 -0.36 -12.70
N ASP A 130 14.14 0.74 -12.34
CA ASP A 130 13.88 2.09 -12.85
C ASP A 130 12.41 2.54 -12.64
N MET A 131 11.85 2.25 -11.46
CA MET A 131 10.44 2.49 -11.18
C MET A 131 10.17 3.71 -10.27
N LYS A 132 11.19 4.50 -9.92
CA LYS A 132 11.08 5.58 -8.90
C LYS A 132 9.87 6.50 -9.12
N ASP A 133 9.61 6.91 -10.34
CA ASP A 133 8.56 7.88 -10.67
C ASP A 133 7.14 7.34 -10.45
N LYS A 134 7.00 6.00 -10.41
CA LYS A 134 5.73 5.30 -10.21
C LYS A 134 5.52 4.82 -8.78
N ILE A 135 6.47 5.07 -7.87
CA ILE A 135 6.43 4.55 -6.50
C ILE A 135 6.04 5.64 -5.50
N ILE A 136 5.21 5.27 -4.55
CA ILE A 136 4.98 5.99 -3.29
C ILE A 136 5.35 5.02 -2.16
N ILE A 137 6.22 5.44 -1.25
CA ILE A 137 6.53 4.68 -0.03
C ILE A 137 5.64 5.19 1.09
N SER A 138 4.95 4.29 1.78
CA SER A 138 4.15 4.67 2.94
C SER A 138 4.52 3.84 4.17
N SER A 139 4.24 4.36 5.35
CA SER A 139 4.41 3.65 6.62
C SER A 139 3.68 4.36 7.75
N PHE A 140 3.20 3.59 8.74
CA PHE A 140 2.82 4.10 10.06
C PHE A 140 4.04 4.41 10.94
N ASN A 141 5.21 3.86 10.62
CA ASN A 141 6.47 4.23 11.26
C ASN A 141 7.11 5.38 10.46
N HIS A 142 6.79 6.62 10.83
CA HIS A 142 7.28 7.79 10.10
C HIS A 142 8.81 7.94 10.13
N ASN A 143 9.51 7.30 11.08
CA ASN A 143 10.98 7.24 11.05
C ASN A 143 11.50 6.43 9.84
N SER A 144 10.76 5.43 9.36
CA SER A 144 11.11 4.73 8.11
C SER A 144 11.03 5.65 6.90
N LEU A 145 10.04 6.57 6.87
CA LEU A 145 9.92 7.56 5.80
C LEU A 145 11.09 8.56 5.84
N ILE A 146 11.52 8.98 7.04
CA ILE A 146 12.71 9.84 7.18
C ILE A 146 13.96 9.11 6.65
N ARG A 147 14.18 7.83 7.02
CA ARG A 147 15.30 7.05 6.49
C ARG A 147 15.23 6.87 4.96
N MET A 148 14.01 6.72 4.39
CA MET A 148 13.85 6.72 2.92
C MET A 148 14.30 8.05 2.31
N LYS A 149 13.91 9.19 2.90
CA LYS A 149 14.34 10.53 2.44
C LYS A 149 15.84 10.79 2.64
N GLU A 150 16.47 10.15 3.60
CA GLU A 150 17.94 10.19 3.76
C GLU A 150 18.66 9.40 2.65
N ILE A 151 18.04 8.32 2.13
CA ILE A 151 18.54 7.54 1.00
C ILE A 151 18.33 8.31 -0.32
N ASP A 152 17.13 8.81 -0.56
CA ASP A 152 16.78 9.62 -1.73
C ASP A 152 15.70 10.66 -1.38
N ARG A 153 16.06 11.94 -1.44
CA ARG A 153 15.14 13.04 -1.13
C ARG A 153 13.98 13.18 -2.11
N GLU A 154 14.11 12.64 -3.31
CA GLU A 154 13.10 12.77 -4.36
C GLU A 154 12.08 11.61 -4.34
N ILE A 155 12.36 10.48 -3.63
CA ILE A 155 11.38 9.40 -3.51
C ILE A 155 10.10 9.92 -2.84
N LYS A 156 8.96 9.67 -3.45
CA LYS A 156 7.68 10.13 -2.90
C LYS A 156 7.29 9.31 -1.67
N CYS A 157 6.93 10.00 -0.58
CA CYS A 157 6.55 9.37 0.68
C CYS A 157 5.17 9.81 1.14
N GLY A 158 4.39 8.88 1.70
CA GLY A 158 3.06 9.08 2.26
C GLY A 158 3.00 8.70 3.74
N VAL A 159 2.60 9.64 4.58
CA VAL A 159 2.42 9.44 6.03
C VAL A 159 1.11 8.69 6.28
N LEU A 160 1.17 7.43 6.69
CA LEU A 160 0.00 6.66 7.12
C LEU A 160 -0.41 7.05 8.55
N GLU A 161 -1.72 7.24 8.76
CA GLU A 161 -2.26 7.62 10.07
C GLU A 161 -3.69 7.09 10.25
N SER A 162 -3.99 6.59 11.46
CA SER A 162 -5.31 6.10 11.85
C SER A 162 -5.97 6.93 12.95
N SER A 163 -5.28 7.93 13.47
CA SER A 163 -5.76 8.80 14.53
C SER A 163 -6.17 10.17 14.00
N ARG A 164 -7.05 10.87 14.74
CA ARG A 164 -7.36 12.27 14.46
C ARG A 164 -6.27 13.17 15.02
N LEU A 165 -5.41 13.67 14.15
CA LEU A 165 -4.34 14.58 14.53
C LEU A 165 -4.83 16.05 14.53
N TYR A 166 -4.28 16.86 15.44
CA TYR A 166 -4.43 18.32 15.39
C TYR A 166 -3.49 18.89 14.34
N LYS A 167 -4.03 19.61 13.35
CA LYS A 167 -3.29 20.23 12.24
C LYS A 167 -2.32 19.27 11.52
N PRO A 168 -2.81 18.12 11.00
CA PRO A 168 -1.93 17.10 10.43
C PRO A 168 -1.11 17.60 9.24
N TRP A 169 -1.57 18.59 8.48
CA TRP A 169 -0.84 19.18 7.36
C TRP A 169 0.48 19.86 7.81
N GLU A 170 0.51 20.50 8.99
CA GLU A 170 1.74 21.08 9.53
C GLU A 170 2.76 19.98 9.85
N TYR A 171 2.31 18.86 10.41
CA TYR A 171 3.14 17.70 10.70
C TYR A 171 3.75 17.09 9.43
N VAL A 172 2.92 16.78 8.43
CA VAL A 172 3.38 16.18 7.16
C VAL A 172 4.35 17.10 6.42
N LYS A 173 4.05 18.41 6.39
CA LYS A 173 4.91 19.42 5.80
C LYS A 173 6.27 19.53 6.49
N ASN A 174 6.30 19.49 7.82
CA ASN A 174 7.54 19.55 8.60
C ASN A 174 8.41 18.30 8.39
N LEU A 175 7.80 17.14 8.10
CA LEU A 175 8.53 15.93 7.72
C LEU A 175 9.04 15.98 6.26
N GLY A 176 8.57 16.93 5.43
CA GLY A 176 8.92 17.02 4.01
C GLY A 176 8.33 15.91 3.15
N MET A 177 7.14 15.41 3.50
CA MET A 177 6.47 14.33 2.78
C MET A 177 5.46 14.86 1.78
N GLU A 178 5.28 14.15 0.66
CA GLU A 178 4.41 14.55 -0.45
C GLU A 178 2.96 14.16 -0.26
N TYR A 179 2.69 13.12 0.54
CA TYR A 179 1.35 12.58 0.73
C TYR A 179 1.00 12.36 2.20
N PHE A 180 -0.28 12.46 2.49
CA PHE A 180 -0.91 12.00 3.73
C PHE A 180 -1.90 10.91 3.40
N HIS A 181 -1.81 9.78 4.11
CA HIS A 181 -2.69 8.63 3.95
C HIS A 181 -3.52 8.41 5.22
N PRO A 182 -4.60 9.17 5.42
CA PRO A 182 -5.45 9.06 6.60
C PRO A 182 -6.45 7.92 6.46
N LEU A 183 -6.85 7.36 7.61
CA LEU A 183 -8.07 6.58 7.71
C LEU A 183 -9.28 7.51 7.44
N ASN A 184 -10.24 7.07 6.63
CA ASN A 184 -11.40 7.86 6.18
C ASN A 184 -12.17 8.59 7.31
N PHE A 185 -12.30 7.99 8.48
CA PHE A 185 -13.00 8.59 9.62
C PHE A 185 -12.21 9.70 10.34
N THR A 186 -10.96 9.92 9.99
CA THR A 186 -10.07 10.88 10.68
C THR A 186 -9.97 12.23 9.99
N ILE A 187 -10.52 12.33 8.77
CA ILE A 187 -10.46 13.51 7.93
C ILE A 187 -11.84 14.11 7.68
N ASN A 188 -11.92 15.41 7.54
CA ASN A 188 -13.11 16.15 7.13
C ASN A 188 -12.74 17.18 6.07
N LYS A 189 -13.73 17.90 5.54
CA LYS A 189 -13.55 18.86 4.44
C LYS A 189 -12.56 19.98 4.81
N GLU A 190 -12.67 20.56 6.00
CA GLU A 190 -11.77 21.64 6.47
C GLU A 190 -10.28 21.18 6.46
N ILE A 191 -10.04 19.96 6.97
CA ILE A 191 -8.68 19.39 7.00
C ILE A 191 -8.21 19.05 5.58
N ALA A 192 -9.07 18.49 4.73
CA ALA A 192 -8.73 18.15 3.34
C ALA A 192 -8.35 19.42 2.52
N GLU A 193 -9.08 20.52 2.69
CA GLU A 193 -8.75 21.82 2.07
C GLU A 193 -7.35 22.30 2.50
N LYS A 194 -6.95 22.10 3.78
CA LYS A 194 -5.61 22.47 4.27
C LYS A 194 -4.49 21.64 3.63
N PHE A 195 -4.71 20.37 3.33
CA PHE A 195 -3.74 19.56 2.57
C PHE A 195 -3.58 20.09 1.15
N LEU A 196 -4.68 20.41 0.48
CA LEU A 196 -4.65 20.99 -0.87
C LEU A 196 -3.92 22.35 -0.89
N GLU A 197 -4.23 23.26 0.05
CA GLU A 197 -3.55 24.57 0.19
C GLU A 197 -2.03 24.44 0.40
N ASN A 198 -1.57 23.33 0.98
CA ASN A 198 -0.15 23.08 1.23
C ASN A 198 0.51 22.20 0.14
N ASN A 199 -0.19 21.88 -0.96
CA ASN A 199 0.28 21.00 -2.03
C ASN A 199 0.70 19.61 -1.54
N ILE A 200 -0.01 19.07 -0.55
CA ILE A 200 0.19 17.71 -0.03
C ILE A 200 -0.94 16.83 -0.58
N GLY A 201 -0.59 15.75 -1.25
CA GLY A 201 -1.55 14.79 -1.77
C GLY A 201 -2.27 14.03 -0.66
N LEU A 202 -3.55 13.73 -0.87
CA LEU A 202 -4.40 13.06 0.10
C LEU A 202 -4.87 11.71 -0.48
N ASN A 203 -4.35 10.59 0.05
CA ASN A 203 -4.77 9.24 -0.33
C ASN A 203 -5.51 8.60 0.84
N ILE A 204 -6.84 8.56 0.77
CA ILE A 204 -7.69 8.09 1.87
C ILE A 204 -7.83 6.57 1.80
N TRP A 205 -7.61 5.88 2.94
CA TRP A 205 -7.84 4.44 3.05
C TRP A 205 -9.00 4.10 4.01
N PHE A 206 -9.54 2.89 3.91
CA PHE A 206 -10.76 2.46 4.58
C PHE A 206 -10.49 1.26 5.49
N ALA A 207 -10.99 1.35 6.75
CA ALA A 207 -10.96 0.24 7.70
C ALA A 207 -12.13 -0.73 7.51
N ILE A 208 -13.24 -0.27 6.92
CA ILE A 208 -14.46 -1.03 6.70
C ILE A 208 -14.65 -1.24 5.21
N SER A 209 -14.70 -2.50 4.79
CA SER A 209 -14.73 -2.90 3.38
C SER A 209 -15.97 -2.42 2.62
N ASP A 210 -17.13 -2.34 3.26
CA ASP A 210 -18.40 -1.94 2.63
C ASP A 210 -18.77 -0.46 2.87
N TYR A 211 -17.76 0.41 2.98
CA TYR A 211 -17.96 1.83 3.20
C TYR A 211 -18.59 2.51 1.99
N ASP A 212 -19.48 3.49 2.24
CA ASP A 212 -19.96 4.40 1.21
C ASP A 212 -18.88 5.45 0.90
N PHE A 213 -18.34 5.41 -0.31
CA PHE A 213 -17.25 6.30 -0.74
C PHE A 213 -17.71 7.73 -1.02
N SER A 214 -19.01 8.02 -1.08
CA SER A 214 -19.55 9.31 -1.53
C SER A 214 -19.04 10.49 -0.70
N GLU A 215 -19.00 10.37 0.63
CA GLU A 215 -18.46 11.41 1.51
C GLU A 215 -16.98 11.70 1.26
N CYS A 216 -16.17 10.64 1.03
CA CYS A 216 -14.75 10.81 0.74
C CYS A 216 -14.49 11.49 -0.61
N LEU A 217 -15.37 11.29 -1.60
CA LEU A 217 -15.27 11.93 -2.91
C LEU A 217 -15.50 13.45 -2.84
N GLU A 218 -16.29 13.93 -1.87
CA GLU A 218 -16.52 15.36 -1.64
C GLU A 218 -15.29 16.07 -1.05
N LEU A 219 -14.35 15.31 -0.49
CA LEU A 219 -13.08 15.83 0.04
C LEU A 219 -12.06 16.15 -1.05
N ASN A 220 -12.36 15.83 -2.31
CA ASN A 220 -11.46 15.97 -3.46
C ASN A 220 -10.08 15.34 -3.25
N PRO A 221 -10.00 14.04 -2.87
CA PRO A 221 -8.74 13.39 -2.58
C PRO A 221 -7.87 13.20 -3.84
N THR A 222 -6.56 13.05 -3.65
CA THR A 222 -5.64 12.66 -4.72
C THR A 222 -5.90 11.22 -5.15
N GLY A 223 -6.17 10.33 -4.18
CA GLY A 223 -6.50 8.93 -4.42
C GLY A 223 -7.34 8.32 -3.30
N LEU A 224 -8.02 7.22 -3.63
CA LEU A 224 -8.67 6.32 -2.68
C LEU A 224 -7.97 4.98 -2.70
N ILE A 225 -7.58 4.46 -1.53
CA ILE A 225 -6.99 3.14 -1.34
C ILE A 225 -8.11 2.21 -0.87
N THR A 226 -8.61 1.34 -1.76
CA THR A 226 -9.88 0.62 -1.59
C THR A 226 -9.76 -0.88 -1.81
N ASP A 227 -10.55 -1.66 -1.06
CA ASP A 227 -10.73 -3.10 -1.29
C ASP A 227 -11.55 -3.40 -2.58
N PHE A 228 -12.29 -2.40 -3.12
CA PHE A 228 -13.21 -2.52 -4.24
C PHE A 228 -12.90 -1.53 -5.37
N PRO A 229 -11.81 -1.75 -6.12
CA PRO A 229 -11.42 -0.84 -7.20
C PRO A 229 -12.44 -0.79 -8.34
N ASP A 230 -13.22 -1.84 -8.55
CA ASP A 230 -14.34 -1.89 -9.51
C ASP A 230 -15.43 -0.87 -9.18
N ARG A 231 -15.84 -0.77 -7.91
CA ARG A 231 -16.85 0.19 -7.45
C ARG A 231 -16.39 1.65 -7.61
N ILE A 232 -15.13 1.94 -7.31
CA ILE A 232 -14.57 3.29 -7.47
C ILE A 232 -14.55 3.68 -8.95
N LYS A 233 -14.18 2.76 -9.84
CA LYS A 233 -14.21 3.00 -11.29
C LYS A 233 -15.62 3.38 -11.76
N GLU A 234 -16.64 2.60 -11.39
CA GLU A 234 -18.03 2.91 -11.75
C GLU A 234 -18.49 4.30 -11.27
N ILE A 235 -18.05 4.72 -10.07
CA ILE A 235 -18.41 6.04 -9.54
C ILE A 235 -17.73 7.16 -10.33
N ILE A 236 -16.45 7.00 -10.69
CA ILE A 236 -15.72 7.97 -11.49
C ILE A 236 -16.38 8.12 -12.86
N GLU A 237 -16.71 7.01 -13.54
CA GLU A 237 -17.34 7.00 -14.85
C GLU A 237 -18.73 7.65 -14.87
N LYS A 238 -19.52 7.51 -13.79
CA LYS A 238 -20.84 8.14 -13.65
C LYS A 238 -20.79 9.66 -13.37
N LYS A 239 -19.64 10.21 -12.97
CA LYS A 239 -19.44 11.64 -12.71
C LYS A 239 -18.94 12.43 -13.95
N ILE A 240 -18.56 11.73 -15.02
CA ILE A 240 -18.18 12.28 -16.31
C ILE A 240 -19.42 12.35 -17.21
#